data_0d4a317b6597f9b1972494dfa0cc9538
#
_entry.id   0d4a317b6597f9b1972494dfa0cc9538
#
_cell.length_a   1.000
_cell.length_b   1.000
_cell.length_c   1.000
_cell.angle_alpha   90.00
_cell.angle_beta   90.00
_cell.angle_gamma   90.00
#
_symmetry.space_group_name_H-M   'P 1'
#
loop_
_entity.id
_entity.type
_entity.pdbx_description
1 polymer ?
#
loop_
_entity_poly.entity_id
_entity_poly.type
_entity_poly.pdbx_seq_one_letter_code
_entity_poly.pdbx_strand_id
1 'polypeptide(L)'
;MIRSFHKYLSLIISIQLLLWTISGIYFAFNKIELVRGEQYIVEEKDSALNIENLNISSSTKGIEVFKRLNQWVVKVEMDTGFKYQDLLGNEVYALSPNEAIALVKLKTTLSPIDAIKINESSARSEFRGRSLPIYKIRTDSSDDTNVYVDVMSGKIVAIRSDSWRGWDFLWG
;
A
#
# COMPACT_ATOMS: atom_id res chain seq x y z
N MET A 1 35.14 41.26 4.48
CA MET A 1 33.73 40.78 4.32
C MET A 1 33.59 39.68 3.26
N ILE A 2 34.01 39.87 2.00
CA ILE A 2 33.86 38.86 0.91
C ILE A 2 34.51 37.51 1.22
N ARG A 3 35.75 37.52 1.76
CA ARG A 3 36.46 36.28 2.13
C ARG A 3 35.75 35.45 3.19
N SER A 4 35.18 36.08 4.20
CA SER A 4 34.42 35.38 5.26
C SER A 4 33.09 34.80 4.71
N PHE A 5 32.39 35.55 3.88
CA PHE A 5 31.19 35.11 3.21
C PHE A 5 31.49 33.87 2.33
N HIS A 6 32.50 33.94 1.51
CA HIS A 6 32.92 32.80 0.66
C HIS A 6 33.24 31.55 1.48
N LYS A 7 33.95 31.69 2.61
CA LYS A 7 34.33 30.59 3.50
C LYS A 7 33.08 29.89 4.07
N TYR A 8 32.11 30.64 4.58
CA TYR A 8 30.88 30.06 5.15
C TYR A 8 29.98 29.47 4.07
N LEU A 9 29.87 30.11 2.92
CA LEU A 9 29.10 29.58 1.79
C LEU A 9 29.69 28.26 1.29
N SER A 10 31.02 28.18 1.13
CA SER A 10 31.71 26.94 0.73
C SER A 10 31.52 25.83 1.74
N LEU A 11 31.52 26.15 3.05
CA LEU A 11 31.27 25.16 4.10
C LEU A 11 29.86 24.60 4.00
N ILE A 12 28.85 25.46 3.82
CA ILE A 12 27.44 25.03 3.69
C ILE A 12 27.28 24.13 2.47
N ILE A 13 27.81 24.53 1.31
CA ILE A 13 27.75 23.73 0.08
C ILE A 13 28.46 22.38 0.27
N SER A 14 29.62 22.37 0.92
CA SER A 14 30.34 21.12 1.18
C SER A 14 29.58 20.16 2.06
N ILE A 15 28.90 20.66 3.10
CA ILE A 15 28.02 19.85 3.96
C ILE A 15 26.84 19.30 3.15
N GLN A 16 26.21 20.12 2.32
CA GLN A 16 25.10 19.69 1.47
C GLN A 16 25.52 18.61 0.48
N LEU A 17 26.66 18.77 -0.18
CA LEU A 17 27.21 17.75 -1.09
C LEU A 17 27.53 16.44 -0.37
N LEU A 18 28.08 16.53 0.85
CA LEU A 18 28.34 15.35 1.66
C LEU A 18 27.05 14.61 2.00
N LEU A 19 25.99 15.32 2.42
CA LEU A 19 24.69 14.73 2.71
C LEU A 19 24.06 14.07 1.47
N TRP A 20 24.15 14.70 0.31
CA TRP A 20 23.68 14.11 -0.96
C TRP A 20 24.47 12.86 -1.34
N THR A 21 25.77 12.88 -1.14
CA THR A 21 26.62 11.70 -1.40
C THR A 21 26.23 10.53 -0.49
N ILE A 22 26.02 10.79 0.80
CA ILE A 22 25.60 9.77 1.78
C ILE A 22 24.22 9.21 1.41
N SER A 23 23.24 10.08 1.12
CA SER A 23 21.90 9.63 0.73
C SER A 23 21.93 8.89 -0.62
N GLY A 24 22.70 9.34 -1.59
CA GLY A 24 22.88 8.65 -2.87
C GLY A 24 23.46 7.25 -2.72
N ILE A 25 24.45 7.08 -1.87
CA ILE A 25 25.02 5.77 -1.54
C ILE A 25 23.94 4.89 -0.87
N TYR A 26 23.21 5.43 0.10
CA TYR A 26 22.11 4.71 0.77
C TYR A 26 21.09 4.20 -0.24
N PHE A 27 20.62 5.05 -1.17
CA PHE A 27 19.65 4.66 -2.20
C PHE A 27 20.20 3.65 -3.21
N ALA A 28 21.49 3.72 -3.52
CA ALA A 28 22.14 2.76 -4.43
C ALA A 28 22.20 1.34 -3.84
N PHE A 29 22.33 1.21 -2.52
CA PHE A 29 22.38 -0.08 -1.85
C PHE A 29 20.98 -0.62 -1.45
N ASN A 30 19.98 0.23 -1.29
CA ASN A 30 18.63 -0.17 -0.90
C ASN A 30 17.69 -0.16 -2.11
N LYS A 31 17.45 -1.32 -2.69
CA LYS A 31 16.52 -1.48 -3.82
C LYS A 31 15.10 -1.06 -3.41
N ILE A 32 14.45 -0.23 -4.21
CA ILE A 32 13.14 0.33 -3.92
C ILE A 32 12.06 -0.75 -3.74
N GLU A 33 12.17 -1.87 -4.44
CA GLU A 33 11.25 -3.01 -4.34
C GLU A 33 11.28 -3.60 -2.93
N LEU A 34 12.49 -3.77 -2.35
CA LEU A 34 12.66 -4.25 -0.97
C LEU A 34 12.13 -3.24 0.05
N VAL A 35 12.38 -1.95 -0.18
CA VAL A 35 11.88 -0.87 0.67
C VAL A 35 10.36 -0.82 0.67
N ARG A 36 9.71 -1.08 -0.48
CA ARG A 36 8.25 -1.14 -0.62
C ARG A 36 7.62 -2.41 -0.06
N GLY A 37 8.42 -3.39 0.34
CA GLY A 37 7.95 -4.63 0.91
C GLY A 37 7.44 -5.65 -0.12
N GLU A 38 7.83 -5.52 -1.39
CA GLU A 38 7.41 -6.42 -2.47
C GLU A 38 7.87 -7.86 -2.22
N GLN A 39 9.00 -8.06 -1.51
CA GLN A 39 9.50 -9.37 -1.09
C GLN A 39 8.55 -10.13 -0.16
N TYR A 40 7.60 -9.45 0.48
CA TYR A 40 6.62 -10.10 1.36
C TYR A 40 5.39 -10.58 0.62
N ILE A 41 5.17 -10.14 -0.62
CA ILE A 41 3.98 -10.49 -1.40
C ILE A 41 4.14 -11.89 -1.97
N VAL A 42 3.15 -12.74 -1.74
CA VAL A 42 3.03 -14.06 -2.34
C VAL A 42 2.25 -13.91 -3.65
N GLU A 43 2.85 -14.32 -4.77
CA GLU A 43 2.15 -14.36 -6.04
C GLU A 43 1.00 -15.36 -5.98
N GLU A 44 -0.21 -14.88 -6.24
CA GLU A 44 -1.37 -15.77 -6.39
C GLU A 44 -1.22 -16.54 -7.70
N LYS A 45 -1.41 -17.87 -7.63
CA LYS A 45 -1.55 -18.67 -8.84
C LYS A 45 -2.80 -18.22 -9.58
N ASP A 46 -2.66 -18.00 -10.87
CA ASP A 46 -3.77 -17.67 -11.75
C ASP A 46 -4.89 -18.72 -11.58
N SER A 47 -6.05 -18.26 -11.12
CA SER A 47 -7.26 -19.07 -11.08
C SER A 47 -8.17 -18.64 -12.22
N ALA A 48 -8.61 -19.59 -13.02
CA ALA A 48 -9.54 -19.33 -14.10
C ALA A 48 -10.80 -18.66 -13.57
N LEU A 49 -11.16 -17.54 -14.16
CA LEU A 49 -12.39 -16.82 -13.87
C LEU A 49 -13.44 -17.19 -14.92
N ASN A 50 -14.55 -17.78 -14.49
CA ASN A 50 -15.72 -17.96 -15.35
C ASN A 50 -16.65 -16.76 -15.15
N ILE A 51 -16.84 -15.96 -16.22
CA ILE A 51 -17.64 -14.73 -16.22
C ILE A 51 -18.97 -14.90 -16.96
N GLU A 52 -19.38 -16.12 -17.32
CA GLU A 52 -20.58 -16.39 -18.14
C GLU A 52 -21.87 -15.80 -17.53
N ASN A 53 -21.92 -15.62 -16.21
CA ASN A 53 -23.08 -15.12 -15.49
C ASN A 53 -22.87 -13.73 -14.84
N LEU A 54 -21.93 -12.95 -15.37
CA LEU A 54 -21.67 -11.63 -14.79
C LEU A 54 -22.83 -10.67 -15.06
N ASN A 55 -23.60 -10.35 -14.02
CA ASN A 55 -24.74 -9.44 -14.11
C ASN A 55 -24.26 -7.98 -13.97
N ILE A 56 -24.30 -7.25 -15.09
CA ILE A 56 -23.82 -5.86 -15.19
C ILE A 56 -24.92 -4.97 -15.72
N SER A 57 -25.08 -3.79 -15.11
CA SER A 57 -26.02 -2.76 -15.57
C SER A 57 -25.52 -2.09 -16.86
N SER A 58 -26.44 -1.68 -17.73
CA SER A 58 -26.16 -0.92 -18.95
C SER A 58 -25.51 0.45 -18.75
N SER A 59 -25.56 0.99 -17.50
CA SER A 59 -24.93 2.27 -17.12
C SER A 59 -23.50 2.13 -16.56
N THR A 60 -22.87 0.99 -16.78
CA THR A 60 -21.51 0.71 -16.28
C THR A 60 -20.46 1.38 -17.16
N LYS A 61 -19.55 2.15 -16.55
CA LYS A 61 -18.39 2.81 -17.19
C LYS A 61 -17.14 1.95 -17.17
N GLY A 62 -16.96 1.18 -16.12
CA GLY A 62 -15.77 0.35 -15.93
C GLY A 62 -16.02 -0.80 -14.98
N ILE A 63 -15.26 -1.86 -15.16
CA ILE A 63 -15.34 -3.06 -14.34
C ILE A 63 -13.95 -3.48 -13.95
N GLU A 64 -13.76 -3.79 -12.69
CA GLU A 64 -12.54 -4.38 -12.16
C GLU A 64 -12.92 -5.65 -11.38
N VAL A 65 -12.35 -6.78 -11.77
CA VAL A 65 -12.58 -8.07 -11.11
C VAL A 65 -11.33 -8.46 -10.34
N PHE A 66 -11.49 -8.85 -9.10
CA PHE A 66 -10.38 -9.29 -8.25
C PHE A 66 -10.82 -10.37 -7.27
N LYS A 67 -9.86 -11.14 -6.80
CA LYS A 67 -10.09 -12.17 -5.80
C LYS A 67 -9.84 -11.64 -4.40
N ARG A 68 -10.83 -11.76 -3.53
CA ARG A 68 -10.78 -11.39 -2.13
C ARG A 68 -11.00 -12.63 -1.27
N LEU A 69 -9.93 -13.13 -0.64
CA LEU A 69 -9.93 -14.45 0.00
C LEU A 69 -10.37 -15.54 -1.01
N ASN A 70 -11.47 -16.23 -0.72
CA ASN A 70 -12.02 -17.26 -1.57
C ASN A 70 -13.18 -16.79 -2.45
N GLN A 71 -13.44 -15.48 -2.52
CA GLN A 71 -14.53 -14.89 -3.26
C GLN A 71 -14.04 -13.97 -4.38
N TRP A 72 -14.65 -14.08 -5.56
CA TRP A 72 -14.49 -13.11 -6.62
C TRP A 72 -15.37 -11.90 -6.35
N VAL A 73 -14.81 -10.71 -6.45
CA VAL A 73 -15.49 -9.44 -6.25
C VAL A 73 -15.36 -8.61 -7.51
N VAL A 74 -16.47 -8.05 -7.94
CA VAL A 74 -16.59 -7.16 -9.08
C VAL A 74 -16.82 -5.75 -8.57
N LYS A 75 -15.88 -4.85 -8.84
CA LYS A 75 -16.06 -3.42 -8.64
C LYS A 75 -16.63 -2.84 -9.93
N VAL A 76 -17.81 -2.28 -9.85
CA VAL A 76 -18.52 -1.66 -10.97
C VAL A 76 -18.46 -0.15 -10.80
N GLU A 77 -17.91 0.54 -11.80
CA GLU A 77 -17.88 1.99 -11.85
C GLU A 77 -19.12 2.51 -12.57
N MET A 78 -19.86 3.41 -11.91
CA MET A 78 -21.05 4.07 -12.40
C MET A 78 -20.91 5.59 -12.29
N ASP A 79 -21.82 6.36 -12.89
CA ASP A 79 -21.85 7.83 -12.74
C ASP A 79 -21.96 8.32 -11.29
N THR A 80 -22.62 7.54 -10.45
CA THR A 80 -22.88 7.84 -9.03
C THR A 80 -21.78 7.35 -8.07
N GLY A 81 -20.74 6.66 -8.57
CA GLY A 81 -19.65 6.09 -7.76
C GLY A 81 -19.37 4.62 -8.06
N PHE A 82 -18.91 3.89 -7.04
CA PHE A 82 -18.53 2.49 -7.18
C PHE A 82 -19.50 1.59 -6.42
N LYS A 83 -19.86 0.46 -7.04
CA LYS A 83 -20.60 -0.64 -6.41
C LYS A 83 -19.70 -1.87 -6.35
N TYR A 84 -19.76 -2.61 -5.24
CA TYR A 84 -19.06 -3.88 -5.09
C TYR A 84 -20.07 -5.01 -5.02
N GLN A 85 -19.89 -6.02 -5.87
CA GLN A 85 -20.79 -7.16 -5.96
C GLN A 85 -19.99 -8.44 -6.22
N ASP A 86 -20.61 -9.60 -5.95
CA ASP A 86 -20.08 -10.89 -6.40
C ASP A 86 -20.37 -11.13 -7.90
N LEU A 87 -19.96 -12.28 -8.44
CA LEU A 87 -20.21 -12.63 -9.83
C LEU A 87 -21.70 -12.77 -10.17
N LEU A 88 -22.54 -13.05 -9.17
CA LEU A 88 -24.00 -13.19 -9.32
C LEU A 88 -24.75 -11.87 -9.19
N GLY A 89 -24.05 -10.78 -8.84
CA GLY A 89 -24.62 -9.45 -8.65
C GLY A 89 -25.07 -9.14 -7.21
N ASN A 90 -24.84 -10.04 -6.26
CA ASN A 90 -25.13 -9.77 -4.84
C ASN A 90 -24.16 -8.76 -4.27
N GLU A 91 -24.63 -7.88 -3.40
CA GLU A 91 -23.81 -6.87 -2.77
C GLU A 91 -22.72 -7.48 -1.89
N VAL A 92 -21.48 -6.97 -2.01
CA VAL A 92 -20.35 -7.37 -1.21
C VAL A 92 -20.03 -6.29 -0.20
N TYR A 93 -19.95 -6.67 1.07
CA TYR A 93 -19.66 -5.77 2.18
C TYR A 93 -18.16 -5.62 2.44
N ALA A 94 -17.82 -4.57 3.19
CA ALA A 94 -16.46 -4.33 3.67
C ALA A 94 -15.94 -5.53 4.46
N LEU A 95 -14.63 -5.79 4.34
CA LEU A 95 -13.96 -6.80 5.16
C LEU A 95 -14.13 -6.51 6.64
N SER A 96 -14.33 -7.56 7.42
CA SER A 96 -14.15 -7.51 8.85
C SER A 96 -12.64 -7.50 9.22
N PRO A 97 -12.26 -7.10 10.45
CA PRO A 97 -10.87 -7.15 10.90
C PRO A 97 -10.24 -8.54 10.76
N ASN A 98 -10.98 -9.60 11.09
CA ASN A 98 -10.50 -10.98 10.99
C ASN A 98 -10.27 -11.41 9.55
N GLU A 99 -11.14 -11.02 8.62
CA GLU A 99 -10.96 -11.28 7.19
C GLU A 99 -9.75 -10.53 6.63
N ALA A 100 -9.51 -9.29 7.06
CA ALA A 100 -8.34 -8.52 6.68
C ALA A 100 -7.04 -9.18 7.18
N ILE A 101 -7.02 -9.69 8.41
CA ILE A 101 -5.90 -10.50 8.95
C ILE A 101 -5.70 -11.77 8.13
N ALA A 102 -6.76 -12.52 7.85
CA ALA A 102 -6.70 -13.74 7.06
C ALA A 102 -6.17 -13.47 5.64
N LEU A 103 -6.57 -12.35 5.05
CA LEU A 103 -6.11 -11.93 3.73
C LEU A 103 -4.60 -11.63 3.72
N VAL A 104 -4.09 -10.89 4.71
CA VAL A 104 -2.65 -10.62 4.81
C VAL A 104 -1.87 -11.90 5.01
N LYS A 105 -2.35 -12.83 5.85
CA LYS A 105 -1.74 -14.14 6.05
C LYS A 105 -1.70 -14.98 4.77
N LEU A 106 -2.70 -14.85 3.90
CA LEU A 106 -2.77 -15.57 2.63
C LEU A 106 -1.86 -14.94 1.56
N LYS A 107 -1.83 -13.60 1.48
CA LYS A 107 -1.18 -12.85 0.39
C LYS A 107 0.25 -12.40 0.72
N THR A 108 0.73 -12.64 1.93
CA THR A 108 2.08 -12.26 2.33
C THR A 108 2.77 -13.37 3.13
N THR A 109 4.08 -13.28 3.22
CA THR A 109 4.90 -14.14 4.10
C THR A 109 4.93 -13.64 5.55
N LEU A 110 4.24 -12.55 5.85
CA LEU A 110 4.20 -11.91 7.16
C LEU A 110 3.21 -12.60 8.10
N SER A 111 3.46 -12.48 9.40
CA SER A 111 2.58 -12.98 10.47
C SER A 111 1.76 -11.83 11.06
N PRO A 112 0.49 -11.64 10.64
CA PRO A 112 -0.35 -10.56 11.13
C PRO A 112 -0.78 -10.80 12.58
N ILE A 113 -0.80 -9.73 13.41
CA ILE A 113 -1.17 -9.76 14.82
C ILE A 113 -2.59 -9.20 15.02
N ASP A 114 -2.84 -8.00 14.51
CA ASP A 114 -4.12 -7.31 14.67
C ASP A 114 -4.44 -6.40 13.48
N ALA A 115 -5.69 -5.92 13.43
CA ALA A 115 -6.19 -5.04 12.39
C ALA A 115 -6.89 -3.82 13.00
N ILE A 116 -6.41 -2.63 12.66
CA ILE A 116 -6.96 -1.34 13.09
C ILE A 116 -7.57 -0.64 11.88
N LYS A 117 -8.87 -0.34 11.93
CA LYS A 117 -9.55 0.39 10.85
C LYS A 117 -9.20 1.87 10.92
N ILE A 118 -8.78 2.43 9.79
CA ILE A 118 -8.45 3.85 9.62
C ILE A 118 -9.48 4.47 8.68
N ASN A 119 -10.19 5.47 9.15
CA ASN A 119 -11.21 6.19 8.39
C ASN A 119 -10.74 7.58 7.95
N GLU A 120 -9.70 8.14 8.58
CA GLU A 120 -9.20 9.48 8.34
C GLU A 120 -7.70 9.46 8.05
N SER A 121 -7.26 10.37 7.20
CA SER A 121 -5.85 10.54 6.86
C SER A 121 -5.27 11.79 7.51
N SER A 122 -4.00 11.71 7.89
CA SER A 122 -3.20 12.87 8.27
C SER A 122 -2.10 13.13 7.23
N ALA A 123 -1.58 14.35 7.19
CA ALA A 123 -0.55 14.76 6.23
C ALA A 123 0.74 13.91 6.30
N ARG A 124 1.01 13.27 7.46
CA ARG A 124 2.20 12.43 7.70
C ARG A 124 1.87 10.94 7.75
N SER A 125 0.69 10.52 7.29
CA SER A 125 0.33 9.10 7.30
C SER A 125 1.19 8.29 6.33
N GLU A 126 1.57 7.08 6.73
CA GLU A 126 2.34 6.13 5.90
C GLU A 126 1.56 5.63 4.67
N PHE A 127 0.26 5.88 4.64
CA PHE A 127 -0.69 5.51 3.58
C PHE A 127 -1.21 6.73 2.80
N ARG A 128 -0.50 7.87 2.86
CA ARG A 128 -0.89 9.10 2.13
C ARG A 128 -1.13 8.82 0.64
N GLY A 129 -2.15 9.47 0.08
CA GLY A 129 -2.57 9.26 -1.30
C GLY A 129 -3.36 7.97 -1.56
N ARG A 130 -3.75 7.24 -0.50
CA ARG A 130 -4.62 6.05 -0.62
C ARG A 130 -6.05 6.41 -0.26
N SER A 131 -7.01 5.77 -0.95
CA SER A 131 -8.43 5.90 -0.64
C SER A 131 -8.72 5.28 0.73
N LEU A 132 -9.62 5.90 1.48
CA LEU A 132 -10.08 5.43 2.79
C LEU A 132 -11.51 4.91 2.69
N PRO A 133 -11.95 4.04 3.57
CA PRO A 133 -11.25 3.47 4.73
C PRO A 133 -10.29 2.32 4.37
N ILE A 134 -9.26 2.14 5.20
CA ILE A 134 -8.29 1.02 5.09
C ILE A 134 -8.10 0.35 6.44
N TYR A 135 -7.59 -0.89 6.44
CA TYR A 135 -7.05 -1.53 7.63
C TYR A 135 -5.53 -1.35 7.69
N LYS A 136 -5.01 -0.95 8.83
CA LYS A 136 -3.60 -1.12 9.22
C LYS A 136 -3.48 -2.45 9.93
N ILE A 137 -2.76 -3.39 9.35
CA ILE A 137 -2.49 -4.71 9.92
C ILE A 137 -1.07 -4.69 10.47
N ARG A 138 -0.92 -4.83 11.79
CA ARG A 138 0.40 -4.98 12.42
C ARG A 138 0.87 -6.41 12.26
N THR A 139 2.17 -6.60 12.09
CA THR A 139 2.76 -7.93 11.92
C THR A 139 3.85 -8.18 12.97
N ASP A 140 4.09 -9.44 13.26
CA ASP A 140 5.20 -9.89 14.10
C ASP A 140 6.47 -9.96 13.24
N SER A 141 7.03 -8.79 12.94
CA SER A 141 8.28 -8.66 12.21
C SER A 141 9.30 -7.84 12.98
N SER A 142 10.57 -8.20 12.88
CA SER A 142 11.67 -7.46 13.53
C SER A 142 11.86 -6.03 12.99
N ASP A 143 11.28 -5.71 11.82
CA ASP A 143 11.38 -4.41 11.13
C ASP A 143 10.07 -3.60 11.24
N ASP A 144 9.29 -3.79 12.33
CA ASP A 144 7.99 -3.15 12.59
C ASP A 144 7.15 -2.94 11.32
N THR A 145 6.97 -4.03 10.56
CA THR A 145 6.28 -3.98 9.28
C THR A 145 4.77 -3.93 9.48
N ASN A 146 4.13 -2.95 8.85
CA ASN A 146 2.68 -2.79 8.80
C ASN A 146 2.17 -2.99 7.38
N VAL A 147 1.06 -3.71 7.22
CA VAL A 147 0.39 -3.93 5.93
C VAL A 147 -0.90 -3.11 5.90
N TYR A 148 -1.09 -2.34 4.85
CA TYR A 148 -2.30 -1.54 4.65
C TYR A 148 -3.18 -2.19 3.60
N VAL A 149 -4.45 -2.44 3.96
CA VAL A 149 -5.41 -3.18 3.13
C VAL A 149 -6.67 -2.33 2.93
N ASP A 150 -7.09 -2.19 1.69
CA ASP A 150 -8.37 -1.55 1.37
C ASP A 150 -9.53 -2.39 1.87
N VAL A 151 -10.48 -1.77 2.58
CA VAL A 151 -11.57 -2.51 3.26
C VAL A 151 -12.57 -3.14 2.30
N MET A 152 -12.74 -2.59 1.11
CA MET A 152 -13.72 -3.10 0.12
C MET A 152 -13.08 -4.11 -0.81
N SER A 153 -11.96 -3.75 -1.42
CA SER A 153 -11.29 -4.60 -2.39
C SER A 153 -10.43 -5.71 -1.77
N GLY A 154 -9.96 -5.53 -0.54
CA GLY A 154 -8.95 -6.42 0.05
C GLY A 154 -7.59 -6.33 -0.63
N LYS A 155 -7.35 -5.30 -1.45
CA LYS A 155 -6.03 -5.07 -2.05
C LYS A 155 -5.05 -4.58 -0.99
N ILE A 156 -3.84 -5.12 -1.00
CA ILE A 156 -2.72 -4.56 -0.24
C ILE A 156 -2.29 -3.28 -0.96
N VAL A 157 -2.54 -2.14 -0.30
CA VAL A 157 -2.27 -0.81 -0.88
C VAL A 157 -0.92 -0.25 -0.48
N ALA A 158 -0.34 -0.76 0.61
CA ALA A 158 1.01 -0.42 1.05
C ALA A 158 1.55 -1.47 2.04
N ILE A 159 2.86 -1.64 2.05
CA ILE A 159 3.62 -2.32 3.11
C ILE A 159 4.68 -1.32 3.58
N ARG A 160 4.79 -1.12 4.89
CA ARG A 160 5.67 -0.12 5.49
C ARG A 160 6.43 -0.71 6.66
N SER A 161 7.74 -0.67 6.56
CA SER A 161 8.68 -1.13 7.58
C SER A 161 9.53 0.03 8.10
N ASP A 162 10.40 -0.21 9.08
CA ASP A 162 11.38 0.79 9.53
C ASP A 162 12.34 1.16 8.41
N SER A 163 12.72 0.22 7.58
CA SER A 163 13.52 0.47 6.38
C SER A 163 12.81 1.45 5.42
N TRP A 164 11.50 1.30 5.24
CA TRP A 164 10.70 2.25 4.46
C TRP A 164 10.64 3.64 5.12
N ARG A 165 10.46 3.71 6.44
CA ARG A 165 10.40 4.98 7.19
C ARG A 165 11.72 5.74 7.08
N GLY A 166 12.85 5.04 7.21
CA GLY A 166 14.19 5.60 7.01
C GLY A 166 14.40 6.13 5.59
N TRP A 167 13.95 5.38 4.60
CA TRP A 167 14.05 5.76 3.19
C TRP A 167 13.16 6.97 2.87
N ASP A 168 11.90 6.98 3.35
CA ASP A 168 10.95 8.09 3.18
C ASP A 168 11.45 9.38 3.85
N PHE A 169 12.07 9.27 5.02
CA PHE A 169 12.68 10.41 5.72
C PHE A 169 13.85 11.03 4.92
N LEU A 170 14.66 10.23 4.26
CA LEU A 170 15.79 10.72 3.46
C LEU A 170 15.36 11.28 2.09
N TRP A 171 14.23 10.82 1.59
CA TRP A 171 13.70 11.25 0.30
C TRP A 171 12.90 12.56 0.39
N GLY A 172 12.20 12.83 1.46
CA GLY A 172 11.30 13.90 1.52
C GLY A 172 10.79 14.65 2.51
#